data_a3276b3516fec2db763685f19d579fe8
#
_entry.id   a3276b3516fec2db763685f19d579fe8
#
_cell.length_a   1.000
_cell.length_b   1.000
_cell.length_c   1.000
_cell.angle_alpha   90.00
_cell.angle_beta   90.00
_cell.angle_gamma   90.00
#
_symmetry.space_group_name_H-M   'P 1'
#
loop_
_entity.id
_entity.type
_entity.pdbx_description
1 polymer ?
#
loop_
_entity_poly.entity_id
_entity_poly.type
_entity_poly.pdbx_seq_one_letter_code
_entity_poly.pdbx_strand_id
1 'polypeptide(L)'
;HALERGYEYVYLLNQDAWVFPDTFKVLIEAMEADRSIGILSPMQMAACLDRPDPRFERWCPKKAFKEMDSRFRSRKVHDVKFVMAAHWMLSRECVENVGGFSPAFSHYGEDDNYVHRAQAKGYRVAVHSGAKAVHDREMRPMSKAASMRLKCVASVVKVSNPRNSMWFRMLFQPMELLAISMRYGSAALFK
;
A
#
# COMPACT_ATOMS: atom_id res chain seq x y z
N HIS A 1 12.60 -11.99 11.59
CA HIS A 1 12.81 -11.50 12.97
C HIS A 1 11.47 -11.36 13.74
N ALA A 2 10.46 -10.63 13.22
CA ALA A 2 9.18 -10.46 13.93
C ALA A 2 8.47 -11.81 14.18
N LEU A 3 8.45 -12.70 13.18
CA LEU A 3 7.87 -14.04 13.31
C LEU A 3 8.61 -14.91 14.31
N GLU A 4 9.95 -14.90 14.30
CA GLU A 4 10.80 -15.62 15.23
C GLU A 4 10.60 -15.19 16.70
N ARG A 5 10.28 -13.91 16.90
CA ARG A 5 10.01 -13.33 18.22
C ARG A 5 8.58 -13.55 18.72
N GLY A 6 7.70 -14.12 17.89
CA GLY A 6 6.33 -14.42 18.28
C GLY A 6 5.39 -13.21 18.35
N TYR A 7 5.71 -12.09 17.67
CA TYR A 7 4.83 -10.92 17.66
C TYR A 7 3.57 -11.19 16.83
N GLU A 8 2.42 -10.82 17.38
CA GLU A 8 1.11 -10.98 16.73
C GLU A 8 0.86 -9.95 15.61
N TYR A 9 1.49 -8.79 15.72
CA TYR A 9 1.37 -7.71 14.74
C TYR A 9 2.74 -7.15 14.37
N VAL A 10 2.88 -6.75 13.11
CA VAL A 10 4.08 -6.07 12.59
C VAL A 10 3.64 -4.72 12.03
N TYR A 11 4.26 -3.65 12.50
CA TYR A 11 4.00 -2.31 11.97
C TYR A 11 5.14 -1.85 11.08
N LEU A 12 4.80 -1.54 9.82
CA LEU A 12 5.73 -0.90 8.88
C LEU A 12 5.61 0.60 9.03
N LEU A 13 6.75 1.25 9.19
CA LEU A 13 6.85 2.69 9.38
C LEU A 13 7.97 3.23 8.49
N ASN A 14 7.65 4.19 7.62
CA ASN A 14 8.67 4.89 6.85
C ASN A 14 9.49 5.81 7.74
N GLN A 15 10.71 6.13 7.32
CA GLN A 15 11.63 7.00 8.07
C GLN A 15 11.17 8.46 8.15
N ASP A 16 10.29 8.90 7.24
CA ASP A 16 9.67 10.22 7.14
C ASP A 16 8.22 10.22 7.66
N ALA A 17 7.94 9.35 8.63
CA ALA A 17 6.60 9.13 9.12
C ALA A 17 6.58 8.95 10.64
N TRP A 18 5.44 9.32 11.28
CA TRP A 18 5.23 9.11 12.72
C TRP A 18 3.75 8.86 13.05
N VAL A 19 3.50 8.28 14.21
CA VAL A 19 2.17 7.89 14.68
C VAL A 19 1.73 8.76 15.88
N PHE A 20 0.43 8.87 16.08
CA PHE A 20 -0.15 9.45 17.30
C PHE A 20 -0.19 8.40 18.43
N PRO A 21 -0.24 8.84 19.70
CA PRO A 21 -0.18 7.93 20.86
C PRO A 21 -1.20 6.77 20.83
N ASP A 22 -2.42 7.02 20.36
CA ASP A 22 -3.50 6.02 20.35
C ASP A 22 -3.55 5.17 19.07
N THR A 23 -2.71 5.45 18.07
CA THR A 23 -2.77 4.81 16.76
C THR A 23 -2.68 3.29 16.85
N PHE A 24 -1.68 2.77 17.55
CA PHE A 24 -1.49 1.32 17.67
C PHE A 24 -2.64 0.64 18.40
N LYS A 25 -3.11 1.22 19.49
CA LYS A 25 -4.25 0.68 20.25
C LYS A 25 -5.48 0.52 19.37
N VAL A 26 -5.84 1.57 18.64
CA VAL A 26 -7.02 1.58 17.77
C VAL A 26 -6.89 0.55 16.64
N LEU A 27 -5.71 0.42 16.03
CA LEU A 27 -5.49 -0.55 14.95
C LEU A 27 -5.53 -1.99 15.46
N ILE A 28 -4.92 -2.26 16.62
CA ILE A 28 -4.92 -3.59 17.24
C ILE A 28 -6.34 -3.99 17.59
N GLU A 29 -7.10 -3.15 18.31
CA GLU A 29 -8.51 -3.41 18.66
C GLU A 29 -9.34 -3.76 17.41
N ALA A 30 -9.13 -3.06 16.29
CA ALA A 30 -9.85 -3.33 15.05
C ALA A 30 -9.46 -4.67 14.41
N MET A 31 -8.17 -5.02 14.42
CA MET A 31 -7.69 -6.30 13.86
C MET A 31 -8.05 -7.50 14.75
N GLU A 32 -8.15 -7.30 16.07
CA GLU A 32 -8.66 -8.32 17.00
C GLU A 32 -10.15 -8.58 16.80
N ALA A 33 -10.92 -7.54 16.52
CA ALA A 33 -12.35 -7.64 16.24
C ALA A 33 -12.65 -8.31 14.88
N ASP A 34 -11.73 -8.22 13.91
CA ASP A 34 -11.88 -8.83 12.60
C ASP A 34 -10.54 -9.42 12.09
N ARG A 35 -10.34 -10.70 12.31
CA ARG A 35 -9.14 -11.45 11.93
C ARG A 35 -8.95 -11.63 10.42
N SER A 36 -9.95 -11.30 9.61
CA SER A 36 -9.82 -11.33 8.14
C SER A 36 -8.96 -10.16 7.61
N ILE A 37 -8.71 -9.13 8.42
CA ILE A 37 -7.88 -7.98 8.05
C ILE A 37 -6.41 -8.39 8.12
N GLY A 38 -5.76 -8.49 6.96
CA GLY A 38 -4.33 -8.77 6.89
C GLY A 38 -3.46 -7.51 6.91
N ILE A 39 -3.99 -6.41 6.36
CA ILE A 39 -3.32 -5.10 6.27
C ILE A 39 -4.28 -4.02 6.72
N LEU A 40 -3.91 -3.26 7.75
CA LEU A 40 -4.68 -2.12 8.24
C LEU A 40 -3.79 -0.87 8.31
N SER A 41 -4.21 0.20 7.64
CA SER A 41 -3.54 1.49 7.70
C SER A 41 -4.36 2.49 8.52
N PRO A 42 -3.73 3.36 9.31
CA PRO A 42 -4.38 4.56 9.80
C PRO A 42 -4.66 5.52 8.64
N MET A 43 -5.44 6.56 8.88
CA MET A 43 -5.55 7.71 7.99
C MET A 43 -4.19 8.43 7.95
N GLN A 44 -3.59 8.48 6.76
CA GLN A 44 -2.27 9.11 6.57
C GLN A 44 -2.46 10.59 6.29
N MET A 45 -1.93 11.43 7.19
CA MET A 45 -2.01 12.88 7.13
C MET A 45 -0.71 13.46 6.55
N ALA A 46 -0.79 14.62 5.93
CA ALA A 46 0.39 15.42 5.62
C ALA A 46 1.00 16.02 6.90
N ALA A 47 2.26 16.45 6.86
CA ALA A 47 2.96 17.03 8.02
C ALA A 47 2.26 18.25 8.62
N CYS A 48 1.54 19.03 7.83
CA CYS A 48 0.74 20.17 8.28
C CYS A 48 -0.48 19.79 9.13
N LEU A 49 -0.86 18.52 9.17
CA LEU A 49 -1.98 17.92 9.91
C LEU A 49 -3.39 18.45 9.56
N ASP A 50 -3.50 19.42 8.70
CA ASP A 50 -4.76 20.04 8.26
C ASP A 50 -5.44 19.27 7.12
N ARG A 51 -4.70 18.42 6.43
CA ARG A 51 -5.18 17.64 5.29
C ARG A 51 -4.55 16.24 5.23
N PRO A 52 -5.19 15.29 4.51
CA PRO A 52 -4.58 14.01 4.21
C PRO A 52 -3.31 14.13 3.35
N ASP A 53 -2.44 13.11 3.40
CA ASP A 53 -1.38 12.96 2.40
C ASP A 53 -2.02 12.90 0.99
N PRO A 54 -1.59 13.73 0.02
CA PRO A 54 -2.25 13.83 -1.29
C PRO A 54 -2.20 12.53 -2.12
N ARG A 55 -1.24 11.64 -1.86
CA ARG A 55 -1.21 10.33 -2.52
C ARG A 55 -2.13 9.33 -1.83
N PHE A 56 -2.20 9.38 -0.50
CA PHE A 56 -3.13 8.56 0.26
C PHE A 56 -4.58 8.90 -0.10
N GLU A 57 -4.91 10.18 -0.27
CA GLU A 57 -6.25 10.63 -0.64
C GLU A 57 -6.78 10.01 -1.95
N ARG A 58 -5.89 9.68 -2.91
CA ARG A 58 -6.29 9.05 -4.18
C ARG A 58 -6.86 7.64 -4.02
N TRP A 59 -6.45 6.93 -2.99
CA TRP A 59 -6.78 5.51 -2.78
C TRP A 59 -7.78 5.29 -1.67
N CYS A 60 -7.87 6.23 -0.74
CA CYS A 60 -8.76 6.17 0.39
C CYS A 60 -10.19 6.54 -0.01
N PRO A 61 -11.19 5.76 0.41
CA PRO A 61 -12.58 6.09 0.12
C PRO A 61 -12.99 7.44 0.71
N LYS A 62 -13.68 8.27 -0.07
CA LYS A 62 -14.20 9.57 0.40
C LYS A 62 -15.05 9.46 1.67
N LYS A 63 -15.72 8.32 1.87
CA LYS A 63 -16.49 8.03 3.07
C LYS A 63 -15.61 7.97 4.31
N ALA A 64 -14.40 7.39 4.22
CA ALA A 64 -13.47 7.33 5.35
C ALA A 64 -13.04 8.73 5.81
N PHE A 65 -12.85 9.68 4.87
CA PHE A 65 -12.55 11.08 5.21
C PHE A 65 -13.73 11.79 5.87
N LYS A 66 -14.95 11.56 5.42
CA LYS A 66 -16.16 12.13 6.04
C LYS A 66 -16.38 11.61 7.46
N GLU A 67 -15.98 10.38 7.72
CA GLU A 67 -16.08 9.74 9.03
C GLU A 67 -14.85 9.99 9.92
N MET A 68 -13.80 10.58 9.36
CA MET A 68 -12.66 11.09 10.11
C MET A 68 -13.06 12.36 10.85
N ASP A 69 -13.87 12.19 11.89
CA ASP A 69 -14.31 13.30 12.73
C ASP A 69 -13.10 14.03 13.34
N SER A 70 -13.21 15.33 13.48
CA SER A 70 -12.25 16.20 14.18
C SER A 70 -11.91 15.71 15.60
N ARG A 71 -12.77 14.87 16.20
CA ARG A 71 -12.61 14.27 17.54
C ARG A 71 -12.18 12.81 17.53
N PHE A 72 -11.85 12.21 16.38
CA PHE A 72 -11.45 10.79 16.28
C PHE A 72 -12.41 9.77 16.89
N ARG A 73 -13.70 10.06 16.90
CA ARG A 73 -14.71 9.19 17.48
C ARG A 73 -15.19 8.10 16.53
N SER A 74 -14.93 8.23 15.23
CA SER A 74 -15.29 7.19 14.27
C SER A 74 -14.33 6.03 14.39
N ARG A 75 -14.86 4.84 14.73
CA ARG A 75 -14.09 3.59 14.82
C ARG A 75 -14.44 2.66 13.68
N LYS A 76 -14.50 3.17 12.46
CA LYS A 76 -14.91 2.38 11.30
C LYS A 76 -13.73 1.97 10.43
N VAL A 77 -13.77 0.72 10.04
CA VAL A 77 -12.84 0.12 9.09
C VAL A 77 -13.46 0.20 7.69
N HIS A 78 -12.67 0.63 6.70
CA HIS A 78 -13.06 0.75 5.30
C HIS A 78 -12.15 -0.08 4.42
N ASP A 79 -12.72 -1.01 3.68
CA ASP A 79 -11.96 -1.77 2.69
C ASP A 79 -11.43 -0.86 1.58
N VAL A 80 -10.19 -1.11 1.21
CA VAL A 80 -9.52 -0.41 0.12
C VAL A 80 -8.91 -1.41 -0.87
N LYS A 81 -8.83 -1.00 -2.13
CA LYS A 81 -8.13 -1.82 -3.13
C LYS A 81 -6.61 -1.80 -2.96
N PHE A 82 -6.11 -0.69 -2.43
CA PHE A 82 -4.70 -0.42 -2.21
C PHE A 82 -4.53 0.64 -1.12
N VAL A 83 -3.46 0.55 -0.38
CA VAL A 83 -2.93 1.60 0.48
C VAL A 83 -1.40 1.49 0.50
N MET A 84 -0.70 2.61 0.50
CA MET A 84 0.76 2.62 0.49
C MET A 84 1.36 2.19 1.83
N ALA A 85 2.52 1.54 1.78
CA ALA A 85 3.18 0.90 2.92
C ALA A 85 3.88 1.85 3.91
N ALA A 86 3.66 3.18 3.81
CA ALA A 86 4.24 4.11 4.78
C ALA A 86 3.79 3.85 6.22
N HIS A 87 2.57 3.32 6.37
CA HIS A 87 1.96 2.95 7.64
C HIS A 87 1.08 1.71 7.46
N TRP A 88 1.61 0.54 7.70
CA TRP A 88 0.84 -0.70 7.71
C TRP A 88 0.96 -1.41 9.04
N MET A 89 -0.15 -1.78 9.64
CA MET A 89 -0.22 -2.86 10.60
C MET A 89 -0.59 -4.15 9.87
N LEU A 90 0.25 -5.14 10.01
CA LEU A 90 0.11 -6.47 9.41
C LEU A 90 -0.21 -7.48 10.50
N SER A 91 -1.17 -8.37 10.28
CA SER A 91 -1.35 -9.52 11.17
C SER A 91 -0.22 -10.53 10.95
N ARG A 92 0.18 -11.21 12.03
CA ARG A 92 1.16 -12.32 11.98
C ARG A 92 0.77 -13.33 10.91
N GLU A 93 -0.48 -13.76 10.91
CA GLU A 93 -1.00 -14.75 9.98
C GLU A 93 -0.87 -14.30 8.51
N CYS A 94 -1.14 -13.03 8.23
CA CYS A 94 -0.92 -12.46 6.90
C CYS A 94 0.56 -12.53 6.51
N VAL A 95 1.47 -12.14 7.41
CA VAL A 95 2.92 -12.18 7.13
C VAL A 95 3.41 -13.60 6.91
N GLU A 96 2.94 -14.59 7.70
CA GLU A 96 3.29 -16.00 7.53
C GLU A 96 2.81 -16.55 6.19
N ASN A 97 1.57 -16.27 5.81
CA ASN A 97 0.96 -16.80 4.59
C ASN A 97 1.42 -16.11 3.31
N VAL A 98 1.65 -14.79 3.35
CA VAL A 98 2.04 -13.99 2.19
C VAL A 98 3.56 -13.94 2.00
N GLY A 99 4.31 -14.02 3.09
CA GLY A 99 5.76 -13.86 3.11
C GLY A 99 6.19 -12.41 3.12
N GLY A 100 7.47 -12.15 2.82
CA GLY A 100 8.04 -10.82 2.73
C GLY A 100 7.71 -10.09 1.42
N PHE A 101 8.27 -8.88 1.26
CA PHE A 101 8.25 -8.17 -0.02
C PHE A 101 8.99 -8.95 -1.11
N SER A 102 8.47 -8.89 -2.33
CA SER A 102 9.10 -9.57 -3.46
C SER A 102 10.42 -8.89 -3.87
N PRO A 103 11.53 -9.63 -3.97
CA PRO A 103 12.82 -9.08 -4.40
C PRO A 103 12.82 -8.57 -5.86
N ALA A 104 11.78 -8.86 -6.63
CA ALA A 104 11.60 -8.30 -7.98
C ALA A 104 11.37 -6.78 -7.98
N PHE A 105 11.01 -6.21 -6.83
CA PHE A 105 10.77 -4.77 -6.66
C PHE A 105 11.83 -4.18 -5.74
N SER A 106 12.82 -3.51 -6.31
CA SER A 106 13.87 -2.84 -5.52
C SER A 106 13.43 -1.50 -4.94
N HIS A 107 12.49 -0.82 -5.60
CA HIS A 107 11.95 0.47 -5.18
C HIS A 107 10.71 0.80 -6.02
N TYR A 108 9.58 1.05 -5.39
CA TYR A 108 8.23 1.19 -5.93
C TYR A 108 7.63 -0.13 -6.46
N GLY A 109 6.34 -0.30 -6.23
CA GLY A 109 5.54 -1.46 -6.65
C GLY A 109 5.61 -2.66 -5.70
N GLU A 110 6.52 -2.64 -4.71
CA GLU A 110 6.60 -3.66 -3.67
C GLU A 110 5.32 -3.71 -2.81
N ASP A 111 4.78 -2.56 -2.49
CA ASP A 111 3.53 -2.41 -1.73
C ASP A 111 2.31 -2.85 -2.54
N ASP A 112 2.18 -2.42 -3.80
CA ASP A 112 1.14 -2.90 -4.71
C ASP A 112 1.19 -4.43 -4.85
N ASN A 113 2.37 -5.00 -5.09
CA ASN A 113 2.55 -6.44 -5.22
C ASN A 113 2.18 -7.17 -3.92
N TYR A 114 2.58 -6.64 -2.75
CA TYR A 114 2.24 -7.24 -1.46
C TYR A 114 0.73 -7.24 -1.23
N VAL A 115 0.06 -6.11 -1.46
CA VAL A 115 -1.39 -5.99 -1.37
C VAL A 115 -2.09 -7.00 -2.28
N HIS A 116 -1.66 -7.15 -3.53
CA HIS A 116 -2.23 -8.12 -4.46
C HIS A 116 -2.07 -9.56 -3.98
N ARG A 117 -0.92 -9.92 -3.40
CA ARG A 117 -0.69 -11.26 -2.84
C ARG A 117 -1.54 -11.51 -1.59
N ALA A 118 -1.64 -10.52 -0.71
CA ALA A 118 -2.50 -10.61 0.48
C ALA A 118 -3.96 -10.82 0.09
N GLN A 119 -4.47 -10.02 -0.86
CA GLN A 119 -5.85 -10.16 -1.36
C GLN A 119 -6.08 -11.49 -2.09
N ALA A 120 -5.09 -12.03 -2.81
CA ALA A 120 -5.19 -13.34 -3.47
C ALA A 120 -5.24 -14.49 -2.45
N LYS A 121 -4.72 -14.28 -1.25
CA LYS A 121 -4.80 -15.21 -0.10
C LYS A 121 -6.07 -15.03 0.74
N GLY A 122 -6.97 -14.10 0.34
CA GLY A 122 -8.23 -13.87 1.02
C GLY A 122 -8.19 -12.80 2.13
N TYR A 123 -7.04 -12.17 2.36
CA TYR A 123 -6.94 -11.11 3.36
C TYR A 123 -7.56 -9.81 2.90
N ARG A 124 -8.25 -9.15 3.82
CA ARG A 124 -8.76 -7.79 3.61
C ARG A 124 -7.63 -6.78 3.80
N VAL A 125 -7.69 -5.73 2.97
CA VAL A 125 -6.83 -4.54 3.06
C VAL A 125 -7.74 -3.36 3.37
N ALA A 126 -7.45 -2.64 4.44
CA ALA A 126 -8.37 -1.63 4.95
C ALA A 126 -7.65 -0.39 5.50
N VAL A 127 -8.43 0.67 5.70
CA VAL A 127 -8.04 1.86 6.45
C VAL A 127 -8.98 2.06 7.63
N HIS A 128 -8.47 2.59 8.75
CA HIS A 128 -9.24 2.86 9.95
C HIS A 128 -9.44 4.35 10.15
N SER A 129 -10.69 4.85 10.03
CA SER A 129 -11.01 6.29 10.10
C SER A 129 -10.77 6.93 11.46
N GLY A 130 -10.69 6.16 12.53
CA GLY A 130 -10.41 6.64 13.90
C GLY A 130 -8.94 6.58 14.30
N ALA A 131 -8.03 6.08 13.45
CA ALA A 131 -6.60 6.07 13.69
C ALA A 131 -5.91 7.05 12.72
N LYS A 132 -4.94 7.82 13.19
CA LYS A 132 -4.16 8.75 12.35
C LYS A 132 -2.67 8.48 12.46
N ALA A 133 -1.97 8.80 11.39
CA ALA A 133 -0.52 8.85 11.34
C ALA A 133 -0.09 9.95 10.37
N VAL A 134 1.15 10.37 10.42
CA VAL A 134 1.68 11.42 9.55
C VAL A 134 2.71 10.83 8.62
N HIS A 135 2.61 11.19 7.33
CA HIS A 135 3.61 10.91 6.34
C HIS A 135 4.13 12.23 5.77
N ASP A 136 5.32 12.63 6.22
CA ASP A 136 5.96 13.89 5.83
C ASP A 136 6.70 13.73 4.51
N ARG A 137 5.91 13.65 3.45
CA ARG A 137 6.44 13.42 2.12
C ARG A 137 6.85 14.73 1.45
N GLU A 138 8.10 14.82 1.05
CA GLU A 138 8.55 15.87 0.14
C GLU A 138 7.97 15.68 -1.28
N MET A 139 7.25 16.69 -1.76
CA MET A 139 6.74 16.73 -3.13
C MET A 139 7.82 17.25 -4.08
N ARG A 140 8.59 16.33 -4.67
CA ARG A 140 9.62 16.67 -5.68
C ARG A 140 9.07 16.52 -7.10
N PRO A 141 9.42 17.42 -8.05
CA PRO A 141 9.13 17.23 -9.45
C PRO A 141 9.78 15.96 -9.99
N MET A 142 9.01 15.19 -10.75
CA MET A 142 9.49 13.92 -11.28
C MET A 142 10.16 14.11 -12.65
N SER A 143 11.38 13.62 -12.82
CA SER A 143 12.05 13.61 -14.11
C SER A 143 11.35 12.68 -15.11
N LYS A 144 11.59 12.91 -16.42
CA LYS A 144 11.06 12.04 -17.48
C LYS A 144 11.49 10.58 -17.30
N ALA A 145 12.76 10.37 -16.93
CA ALA A 145 13.31 9.03 -16.66
C ALA A 145 12.62 8.35 -15.44
N ALA A 146 12.42 9.08 -14.34
CA ALA A 146 11.69 8.57 -13.20
C ALA A 146 10.23 8.22 -13.53
N SER A 147 9.56 9.05 -14.34
CA SER A 147 8.21 8.79 -14.83
C SER A 147 8.13 7.53 -15.69
N MET A 148 9.10 7.32 -16.59
CA MET A 148 9.21 6.10 -17.40
C MET A 148 9.40 4.86 -16.50
N ARG A 149 10.35 4.93 -15.56
CA ARG A 149 10.61 3.84 -14.61
C ARG A 149 9.36 3.43 -13.84
N LEU A 150 8.59 4.39 -13.32
CA LEU A 150 7.35 4.10 -12.59
C LEU A 150 6.30 3.42 -13.48
N LYS A 151 6.23 3.74 -14.77
CA LYS A 151 5.31 3.06 -15.69
C LYS A 151 5.73 1.61 -15.96
N CYS A 152 7.03 1.36 -16.09
CA CYS A 152 7.55 0.00 -16.21
C CYS A 152 7.24 -0.82 -14.96
N VAL A 153 7.50 -0.25 -13.78
CA VAL A 153 7.15 -0.88 -12.49
C VAL A 153 5.65 -1.18 -12.41
N ALA A 154 4.79 -0.23 -12.78
CA ALA A 154 3.34 -0.45 -12.81
C ALA A 154 2.91 -1.58 -13.76
N SER A 155 3.60 -1.75 -14.90
CA SER A 155 3.38 -2.88 -15.81
C SER A 155 3.77 -4.21 -15.14
N VAL A 156 4.95 -4.27 -14.50
CA VAL A 156 5.39 -5.45 -13.76
C VAL A 156 4.43 -5.81 -12.62
N VAL A 157 3.94 -4.81 -11.88
CA VAL A 157 2.92 -4.99 -10.83
C VAL A 157 1.65 -5.66 -11.39
N LYS A 158 1.16 -5.20 -12.54
CA LYS A 158 -0.04 -5.78 -13.17
C LYS A 158 0.17 -7.24 -13.57
N VAL A 159 1.33 -7.54 -14.14
CA VAL A 159 1.67 -8.91 -14.59
C VAL A 159 1.93 -9.84 -13.42
N SER A 160 2.55 -9.36 -12.36
CA SER A 160 2.80 -10.15 -11.16
C SER A 160 1.57 -10.31 -10.25
N ASN A 161 0.44 -9.66 -10.58
CA ASN A 161 -0.78 -9.78 -9.78
C ASN A 161 -1.39 -11.19 -9.93
N PRO A 162 -1.39 -12.02 -8.86
CA PRO A 162 -1.90 -13.39 -8.93
C PRO A 162 -3.41 -13.49 -9.20
N ARG A 163 -4.15 -12.38 -9.05
CA ARG A 163 -5.59 -12.31 -9.33
C ARG A 163 -5.89 -12.16 -10.82
N ASN A 164 -4.90 -11.79 -11.63
CA ASN A 164 -5.05 -11.70 -13.09
C ASN A 164 -4.88 -13.07 -13.74
N SER A 165 -5.65 -13.36 -14.80
CA SER A 165 -5.49 -14.58 -15.56
C SER A 165 -4.09 -14.68 -16.19
N MET A 166 -3.59 -15.91 -16.39
CA MET A 166 -2.29 -16.14 -17.01
C MET A 166 -2.23 -15.55 -18.43
N TRP A 167 -3.30 -15.72 -19.21
CA TRP A 167 -3.41 -15.16 -20.56
C TRP A 167 -3.31 -13.65 -20.58
N PHE A 168 -3.99 -12.97 -19.65
CA PHE A 168 -3.87 -11.53 -19.51
C PHE A 168 -2.41 -11.12 -19.25
N ARG A 169 -1.72 -11.82 -18.35
CA ARG A 169 -0.33 -11.52 -18.01
C ARG A 169 0.62 -11.73 -19.18
N MET A 170 0.46 -12.82 -19.93
CA MET A 170 1.33 -13.15 -21.06
C MET A 170 1.15 -12.21 -22.26
N LEU A 171 -0.08 -11.78 -22.53
CA LEU A 171 -0.38 -10.94 -23.70
C LEU A 171 -0.25 -9.45 -23.40
N PHE A 172 -0.64 -9.03 -22.21
CA PHE A 172 -0.71 -7.61 -21.85
C PHE A 172 0.66 -6.97 -21.65
N GLN A 173 1.59 -7.67 -21.00
CA GLN A 173 2.90 -7.09 -20.65
C GLN A 173 3.75 -6.70 -21.88
N PRO A 174 3.94 -7.56 -22.89
CA PRO A 174 4.73 -7.18 -24.05
C PRO A 174 4.14 -5.96 -24.80
N MET A 175 2.82 -5.89 -24.92
CA MET A 175 2.14 -4.77 -25.56
C MET A 175 2.30 -3.47 -24.78
N GLU A 176 2.17 -3.51 -23.44
CA GLU A 176 2.34 -2.33 -22.59
C GLU A 176 3.79 -1.84 -22.60
N LEU A 177 4.77 -2.75 -22.51
CA LEU A 177 6.19 -2.40 -22.60
C LEU A 177 6.54 -1.80 -23.96
N LEU A 178 6.00 -2.34 -25.05
CA LEU A 178 6.15 -1.77 -26.39
C LEU A 178 5.59 -0.35 -26.45
N ALA A 179 4.39 -0.12 -25.94
CA ALA A 179 3.77 1.21 -25.90
C ALA A 179 4.59 2.21 -25.06
N ILE A 180 5.15 1.77 -23.93
CA ILE A 180 6.04 2.57 -23.07
C ILE A 180 7.33 2.92 -23.84
N SER A 181 7.95 1.93 -24.50
CA SER A 181 9.17 2.12 -25.30
C SER A 181 8.96 3.14 -26.41
N MET A 182 7.88 3.01 -27.19
CA MET A 182 7.53 3.95 -28.25
C MET A 182 7.32 5.37 -27.70
N ARG A 183 6.61 5.51 -26.58
CA ARG A 183 6.32 6.82 -25.98
C ARG A 183 7.56 7.55 -25.46
N TYR A 184 8.55 6.82 -24.97
CA TYR A 184 9.76 7.40 -24.39
C TYR A 184 10.98 7.33 -25.33
N GLY A 185 10.82 6.72 -26.50
CA GLY A 185 11.88 6.59 -27.50
C GLY A 185 13.07 5.75 -27.00
N SER A 186 12.79 4.73 -26.18
CA SER A 186 13.84 3.91 -25.57
C SER A 186 13.65 2.42 -25.88
N ALA A 187 14.61 1.84 -26.61
CA ALA A 187 14.69 0.41 -26.81
C ALA A 187 15.29 -0.35 -25.60
N ALA A 188 15.81 0.38 -24.60
CA ALA A 188 16.47 -0.22 -23.43
C ALA A 188 15.53 -1.05 -22.52
N LEU A 189 14.20 -0.93 -22.71
CA LEU A 189 13.21 -1.68 -21.96
C LEU A 189 13.12 -3.16 -22.39
N PHE A 190 13.76 -3.55 -23.50
CA PHE A 190 13.74 -4.92 -24.04
C PHE A 190 15.09 -5.65 -23.84
N LYS A 191 16.04 -5.01 -23.17
CA LYS A 191 17.30 -5.62 -22.72
C LYS A 191 17.20 -6.09 -21.27
#